data_d657817aa4dd5d4ded5ba9da6f7e1f93
#
_entry.id   d657817aa4dd5d4ded5ba9da6f7e1f93
#
_cell.length_a   1.000
_cell.length_b   1.000
_cell.length_c   1.000
_cell.angle_alpha   90.00
_cell.angle_beta   90.00
_cell.angle_gamma   90.00
#
_symmetry.space_group_name_H-M   'P 1'
#
loop_
_entity.id
_entity.type
_entity.pdbx_description
1 polymer ?
#
loop_
_entity_poly.entity_id
_entity_poly.type
_entity_poly.pdbx_seq_one_letter_code
_entity_poly.pdbx_strand_id
1 'polypeptide(L)'
;MAQVQVYPAGQLPDQSKLTKGSIITYALPTTTLKMTVSVSKVQDVRGYFADYAESLLGLTNIIQQNRTYYTLNSVDVEPITTADMSQCYHVFSTNPATIASWEEMRLANPVLFPETTPTSYQTHTASLPDFFKNYADISYTQQSEAFVETKIIDGVVTQVPASHTKTVSKSFENKAREAADAIMKSRKAQYNLVAGEQETPYSGEAIQTMLAELKNWENNYMSLFTGVSIADTLVYVVYCTPKGPTSDPIFYFNTDKGFNQENGLTSDAYVLNLDFVYSTASFVMDAMPVYNINGICVRNPVPMTVKLMHNNKTLQNFGVINMYQFGDIHHLDPSSKKTIDISKIGFIF
;
A
#
# COMPACT_ATOMS: atom_id res chain seq x y z
N MET A 1 -37.78 44.16 -4.98
CA MET A 1 -36.50 43.44 -4.91
C MET A 1 -36.80 41.97 -4.66
N ALA A 2 -36.34 41.07 -5.49
CA ALA A 2 -36.50 39.64 -5.26
C ALA A 2 -35.65 39.25 -4.06
N GLN A 3 -36.31 38.89 -2.98
CA GLN A 3 -35.64 38.58 -1.73
C GLN A 3 -35.16 37.13 -1.78
N VAL A 4 -33.86 36.92 -1.68
CA VAL A 4 -33.29 35.60 -1.46
C VAL A 4 -33.47 35.25 0.01
N GLN A 5 -34.14 34.14 0.30
CA GLN A 5 -34.34 33.65 1.67
C GLN A 5 -33.63 32.32 1.85
N VAL A 6 -32.93 32.14 2.96
CA VAL A 6 -32.17 30.92 3.29
C VAL A 6 -32.76 30.27 4.52
N TYR A 7 -32.95 28.96 4.47
CA TYR A 7 -33.53 28.14 5.54
C TYR A 7 -32.60 26.96 5.85
N PRO A 8 -32.42 26.57 7.11
CA PRO A 8 -31.70 25.33 7.46
C PRO A 8 -32.45 24.11 6.97
N ALA A 9 -31.73 23.00 6.80
CA ALA A 9 -32.34 21.71 6.45
C ALA A 9 -33.42 21.32 7.47
N GLY A 10 -34.56 20.91 6.99
CA GLY A 10 -35.73 20.57 7.81
C GLY A 10 -36.71 21.72 8.06
N GLN A 11 -36.37 22.94 7.66
CA GLN A 11 -37.31 24.07 7.64
C GLN A 11 -37.62 24.44 6.19
N LEU A 12 -38.84 24.23 5.77
CA LEU A 12 -39.29 24.66 4.46
C LEU A 12 -39.99 26.03 4.57
N PRO A 13 -39.86 26.90 3.54
CA PRO A 13 -40.64 28.12 3.49
C PRO A 13 -42.14 27.82 3.41
N ASP A 14 -42.97 28.78 3.80
CA ASP A 14 -44.42 28.72 3.73
C ASP A 14 -44.86 28.24 2.33
N GLN A 15 -45.66 27.21 2.28
CA GLN A 15 -46.11 26.57 1.03
C GLN A 15 -46.84 27.59 0.07
N SER A 16 -47.43 28.63 0.60
CA SER A 16 -48.05 29.68 -0.22
C SER A 16 -47.04 30.50 -1.03
N LYS A 17 -45.75 30.50 -0.61
CA LYS A 17 -44.66 31.18 -1.31
C LYS A 17 -44.00 30.30 -2.37
N LEU A 18 -44.06 28.97 -2.22
CA LEU A 18 -43.46 27.99 -3.12
C LEU A 18 -44.05 28.00 -4.53
N THR A 19 -45.26 28.44 -4.70
CA THR A 19 -45.97 28.52 -6.02
C THR A 19 -45.36 29.55 -6.98
N LYS A 20 -44.51 30.48 -6.50
CA LYS A 20 -43.95 31.58 -7.29
C LYS A 20 -42.43 31.62 -7.36
N GLY A 21 -41.72 30.63 -6.83
CA GLY A 21 -40.28 30.59 -6.80
C GLY A 21 -39.71 29.16 -6.82
N SER A 22 -38.39 29.07 -6.87
CA SER A 22 -37.67 27.83 -6.83
C SER A 22 -36.84 27.70 -5.56
N ILE A 23 -36.66 26.46 -5.10
CA ILE A 23 -35.80 26.09 -3.98
C ILE A 23 -34.58 25.39 -4.54
N ILE A 24 -33.43 25.81 -4.09
CA ILE A 24 -32.14 25.17 -4.35
C ILE A 24 -31.56 24.76 -3.01
N THR A 25 -31.08 23.55 -2.91
CA THR A 25 -30.47 23.01 -1.70
C THR A 25 -28.96 22.99 -1.86
N TYR A 26 -28.21 23.39 -0.83
CA TYR A 26 -26.76 23.28 -0.80
C TYR A 26 -26.28 22.82 0.58
N ALA A 27 -25.14 22.15 0.60
CA ALA A 27 -24.43 21.76 1.82
C ALA A 27 -23.11 22.55 1.93
N LEU A 28 -22.74 22.92 3.14
CA LEU A 28 -21.45 23.55 3.38
C LEU A 28 -20.31 22.54 3.12
N PRO A 29 -19.11 23.04 2.77
CA PRO A 29 -17.96 22.17 2.56
C PRO A 29 -17.43 21.61 3.87
N THR A 30 -16.92 20.38 3.83
CA THR A 30 -16.10 19.74 4.86
C THR A 30 -14.87 19.14 4.22
N THR A 31 -13.77 19.04 4.96
CA THR A 31 -12.53 18.44 4.47
C THR A 31 -12.45 16.98 4.94
N THR A 32 -12.48 16.09 3.98
CA THR A 32 -12.18 14.66 4.20
C THR A 32 -10.74 14.39 3.76
N LEU A 33 -9.99 13.67 4.54
CA LEU A 33 -8.63 13.27 4.24
C LEU A 33 -8.65 11.86 3.64
N LYS A 34 -8.25 11.77 2.38
CA LYS A 34 -7.99 10.49 1.71
C LYS A 34 -6.59 10.07 2.06
N MET A 35 -6.45 8.95 2.73
CA MET A 35 -5.16 8.39 3.12
C MET A 35 -4.85 7.17 2.26
N THR A 36 -3.68 7.19 1.65
CA THR A 36 -3.15 6.06 0.87
C THR A 36 -2.03 5.42 1.66
N VAL A 37 -2.25 4.19 2.12
CA VAL A 37 -1.32 3.43 2.95
C VAL A 37 -0.71 2.30 2.13
N SER A 38 0.59 2.35 1.91
CA SER A 38 1.34 1.31 1.20
C SER A 38 2.00 0.36 2.18
N VAL A 39 1.77 -0.92 2.00
CA VAL A 39 2.27 -2.00 2.87
C VAL A 39 2.92 -3.08 2.02
N SER A 40 4.12 -3.51 2.38
CA SER A 40 4.73 -4.71 1.83
C SER A 40 4.40 -5.91 2.70
N LYS A 41 3.85 -6.95 2.07
CA LYS A 41 3.75 -8.30 2.64
C LYS A 41 4.99 -9.07 2.21
N VAL A 42 5.88 -9.33 3.15
CA VAL A 42 7.13 -10.04 2.89
C VAL A 42 6.98 -11.50 3.32
N GLN A 43 7.39 -12.39 2.43
CA GLN A 43 7.42 -13.83 2.69
C GLN A 43 8.86 -14.31 2.55
N ASP A 44 9.45 -14.71 3.65
CA ASP A 44 10.74 -15.38 3.68
C ASP A 44 10.51 -16.89 3.54
N VAL A 45 11.14 -17.48 2.55
CA VAL A 45 11.11 -18.91 2.29
C VAL A 45 12.49 -19.48 2.52
N ARG A 46 12.59 -20.44 3.44
CA ARG A 46 13.85 -21.11 3.78
C ARG A 46 14.38 -21.89 2.59
N GLY A 47 15.70 -21.84 2.40
CA GLY A 47 16.39 -22.61 1.38
C GLY A 47 16.31 -24.12 1.64
N TYR A 48 16.25 -24.89 0.57
CA TYR A 48 16.23 -26.37 0.66
C TYR A 48 17.46 -26.92 1.41
N PHE A 49 18.63 -26.30 1.21
CA PHE A 49 19.91 -26.72 1.77
C PHE A 49 20.40 -25.80 2.88
N ALA A 50 19.52 -25.06 3.54
CA ALA A 50 19.89 -24.11 4.58
C ALA A 50 20.73 -24.72 5.71
N ASP A 51 20.45 -25.98 6.10
CA ASP A 51 21.21 -26.68 7.16
C ASP A 51 22.67 -26.94 6.78
N TYR A 52 23.00 -26.94 5.50
CA TYR A 52 24.34 -27.16 4.97
C TYR A 52 25.06 -25.87 4.55
N ALA A 53 24.40 -24.71 4.70
CA ALA A 53 24.93 -23.42 4.22
C ALA A 53 26.26 -23.03 4.90
N GLU A 54 26.34 -23.19 6.21
CA GLU A 54 27.57 -22.90 6.96
C GLU A 54 28.67 -23.89 6.65
N SER A 55 28.38 -25.19 6.70
CA SER A 55 29.39 -26.25 6.54
C SER A 55 29.97 -26.31 5.12
N LEU A 56 29.17 -26.06 4.07
CA LEU A 56 29.60 -26.18 2.68
C LEU A 56 30.07 -24.85 2.07
N LEU A 57 29.48 -23.72 2.50
CA LEU A 57 29.72 -22.41 1.89
C LEU A 57 30.15 -21.33 2.88
N GLY A 58 30.21 -21.61 4.18
CA GLY A 58 30.54 -20.64 5.23
C GLY A 58 29.49 -19.53 5.42
N LEU A 59 28.23 -19.80 5.03
CA LEU A 59 27.15 -18.82 5.10
C LEU A 59 26.42 -18.92 6.43
N THR A 60 26.39 -17.81 7.17
CA THR A 60 25.68 -17.70 8.47
C THR A 60 24.43 -16.84 8.39
N ASN A 61 24.40 -15.89 7.44
CA ASN A 61 23.24 -15.00 7.24
C ASN A 61 22.30 -15.63 6.21
N ILE A 62 21.40 -16.48 6.69
CA ILE A 62 20.43 -17.22 5.87
C ILE A 62 19.04 -17.15 6.49
N ILE A 63 18.01 -17.42 5.70
CA ILE A 63 16.63 -17.56 6.18
C ILE A 63 16.49 -18.90 6.89
N GLN A 64 16.37 -18.84 8.23
CA GLN A 64 16.32 -20.03 9.09
C GLN A 64 14.97 -20.75 9.05
N GLN A 65 13.89 -20.00 8.86
CA GLN A 65 12.52 -20.53 8.85
C GLN A 65 11.61 -19.73 7.93
N ASN A 66 10.58 -20.39 7.43
CA ASN A 66 9.54 -19.71 6.67
C ASN A 66 8.77 -18.78 7.59
N ARG A 67 8.61 -17.53 7.18
CA ARG A 67 7.80 -16.54 7.90
C ARG A 67 7.17 -15.55 6.94
N THR A 68 6.03 -15.02 7.36
CA THR A 68 5.39 -13.89 6.69
C THR A 68 5.35 -12.73 7.67
N TYR A 69 5.71 -11.56 7.21
CA TYR A 69 5.61 -10.33 7.98
C TYR A 69 5.27 -9.15 7.07
N TYR A 70 4.86 -8.05 7.68
CA TYR A 70 4.43 -6.86 6.97
C TYR A 70 5.31 -5.67 7.33
N THR A 71 5.51 -4.78 6.38
CA THR A 71 6.24 -3.52 6.56
C THR A 71 5.38 -2.38 6.05
N LEU A 72 5.19 -1.35 6.86
CA LEU A 72 4.56 -0.10 6.44
C LEU A 72 5.59 0.69 5.63
N ASN A 73 5.29 0.93 4.34
CA ASN A 73 6.20 1.62 3.43
C ASN A 73 5.99 3.14 3.45
N SER A 74 4.75 3.56 3.20
CA SER A 74 4.39 4.98 3.19
C SER A 74 2.94 5.19 3.59
N VAL A 75 2.65 6.40 4.06
CA VAL A 75 1.31 6.92 4.25
C VAL A 75 1.27 8.29 3.59
N ASP A 76 0.37 8.46 2.63
CA ASP A 76 0.15 9.72 1.93
C ASP A 76 -1.24 10.24 2.25
N VAL A 77 -1.38 11.56 2.35
CA VAL A 77 -2.65 12.23 2.69
C VAL A 77 -2.99 13.28 1.63
N GLU A 78 -4.17 13.16 1.07
CA GLU A 78 -4.75 14.09 0.11
C GLU A 78 -6.06 14.68 0.67
N PRO A 79 -6.18 16.01 0.83
CA PRO A 79 -7.42 16.63 1.24
C PRO A 79 -8.43 16.63 0.10
N ILE A 80 -9.64 16.21 0.39
CA ILE A 80 -10.78 16.24 -0.52
C ILE A 80 -11.89 17.08 0.11
N THR A 81 -12.44 18.01 -0.64
CA THR A 81 -13.62 18.76 -0.19
C THR A 81 -14.86 17.93 -0.49
N THR A 82 -15.66 17.68 0.55
CA THR A 82 -16.90 16.91 0.47
C THR A 82 -18.07 17.68 1.07
N ALA A 83 -19.29 17.23 0.82
CA ALA A 83 -20.50 17.87 1.35
C ALA A 83 -20.70 17.54 2.84
N ASP A 84 -20.88 18.56 3.66
CA ASP A 84 -21.29 18.41 5.07
C ASP A 84 -22.82 18.29 5.15
N MET A 85 -23.30 17.05 5.16
CA MET A 85 -24.75 16.77 5.20
C MET A 85 -25.44 17.22 6.49
N SER A 86 -24.68 17.52 7.55
CA SER A 86 -25.22 18.09 8.78
C SER A 86 -25.48 19.60 8.68
N GLN A 87 -24.88 20.26 7.69
CA GLN A 87 -24.96 21.69 7.47
C GLN A 87 -25.53 22.00 6.07
N CYS A 88 -26.79 21.56 5.86
CA CYS A 88 -27.52 21.78 4.63
C CYS A 88 -28.46 22.98 4.77
N TYR A 89 -28.64 23.74 3.69
CA TYR A 89 -29.47 24.93 3.61
C TYR A 89 -30.31 24.94 2.33
N HIS A 90 -31.50 25.52 2.42
CA HIS A 90 -32.38 25.75 1.29
C HIS A 90 -32.38 27.24 0.94
N VAL A 91 -32.10 27.54 -0.30
CA VAL A 91 -32.18 28.90 -0.85
C VAL A 91 -33.47 29.01 -1.65
N PHE A 92 -34.34 29.94 -1.25
CA PHE A 92 -35.55 30.25 -1.97
C PHE A 92 -35.39 31.57 -2.73
N SER A 93 -35.70 31.59 -4.01
CA SER A 93 -35.69 32.81 -4.82
C SER A 93 -36.82 32.80 -5.85
N THR A 94 -37.38 33.99 -6.11
CA THR A 94 -38.34 34.20 -7.20
C THR A 94 -37.66 34.85 -8.42
N ASN A 95 -36.35 35.14 -8.34
CA ASN A 95 -35.59 35.74 -9.42
C ASN A 95 -34.97 34.68 -10.34
N PRO A 96 -35.40 34.58 -11.61
CA PRO A 96 -34.86 33.60 -12.55
C PRO A 96 -33.35 33.71 -12.77
N ALA A 97 -32.77 34.93 -12.74
CA ALA A 97 -31.33 35.10 -12.90
C ALA A 97 -30.53 34.52 -11.74
N THR A 98 -31.05 34.67 -10.49
CA THR A 98 -30.46 34.02 -9.32
C THR A 98 -30.52 32.51 -9.42
N ILE A 99 -31.67 31.96 -9.84
CA ILE A 99 -31.83 30.50 -10.00
C ILE A 99 -30.85 29.99 -11.06
N ALA A 100 -30.75 30.63 -12.23
CA ALA A 100 -29.83 30.24 -13.30
C ALA A 100 -28.36 30.24 -12.83
N SER A 101 -27.94 31.29 -12.07
CA SER A 101 -26.56 31.34 -11.57
C SER A 101 -26.25 30.21 -10.58
N TRP A 102 -27.20 29.79 -9.75
CA TRP A 102 -27.03 28.64 -8.85
C TRP A 102 -27.00 27.30 -9.59
N GLU A 103 -27.79 27.17 -10.65
CA GLU A 103 -27.73 25.99 -11.53
C GLU A 103 -26.40 25.87 -12.26
N GLU A 104 -25.84 26.98 -12.72
CA GLU A 104 -24.47 27.01 -13.29
C GLU A 104 -23.42 26.58 -12.26
N MET A 105 -23.53 27.09 -11.02
CA MET A 105 -22.64 26.70 -9.91
C MET A 105 -22.77 25.20 -9.58
N ARG A 106 -23.99 24.66 -9.60
CA ARG A 106 -24.24 23.23 -9.39
C ARG A 106 -23.55 22.36 -10.43
N LEU A 107 -23.61 22.77 -11.69
CA LEU A 107 -22.96 22.04 -12.79
C LEU A 107 -21.43 22.15 -12.74
N ALA A 108 -20.92 23.28 -12.27
CA ALA A 108 -19.49 23.53 -12.16
C ALA A 108 -18.83 22.79 -10.96
N ASN A 109 -19.62 22.47 -9.92
CA ASN A 109 -19.12 21.84 -8.70
C ASN A 109 -19.98 20.62 -8.31
N PRO A 110 -19.77 19.48 -8.97
CA PRO A 110 -20.54 18.26 -8.68
C PRO A 110 -20.35 17.81 -7.23
N VAL A 111 -21.43 17.32 -6.63
CA VAL A 111 -21.41 16.87 -5.23
C VAL A 111 -20.49 15.68 -5.08
N LEU A 112 -19.51 15.80 -4.21
CA LEU A 112 -18.65 14.73 -3.76
C LEU A 112 -19.11 14.27 -2.37
N PHE A 113 -19.58 13.04 -2.29
CA PHE A 113 -19.84 12.38 -1.01
C PHE A 113 -18.54 11.73 -0.53
N PRO A 114 -18.23 11.79 0.77
CA PRO A 114 -17.09 11.06 1.29
C PRO A 114 -17.28 9.57 1.02
N GLU A 115 -16.32 8.96 0.35
CA GLU A 115 -16.28 7.50 0.30
C GLU A 115 -16.02 7.00 1.72
N THR A 116 -16.85 6.07 2.16
CA THR A 116 -16.76 5.50 3.51
C THR A 116 -16.19 4.09 3.49
N THR A 117 -16.23 3.45 2.33
CA THR A 117 -15.72 2.08 2.16
C THR A 117 -14.24 2.11 1.84
N PRO A 118 -13.40 1.53 2.68
CA PRO A 118 -11.98 1.40 2.35
C PRO A 118 -11.83 0.49 1.15
N THR A 119 -10.94 0.87 0.27
CA THR A 119 -10.56 0.07 -0.89
C THR A 119 -9.14 -0.42 -0.73
N SER A 120 -8.86 -1.62 -1.24
CA SER A 120 -7.50 -2.14 -1.28
C SER A 120 -7.23 -2.74 -2.65
N TYR A 121 -6.00 -2.57 -3.12
CA TYR A 121 -5.54 -3.17 -4.36
C TYR A 121 -4.06 -3.56 -4.24
N GLN A 122 -3.68 -4.53 -5.04
CA GLN A 122 -2.30 -5.01 -5.11
C GLN A 122 -1.62 -4.38 -6.31
N THR A 123 -0.50 -3.70 -6.07
CA THR A 123 0.26 -3.04 -7.14
C THR A 123 1.39 -3.89 -7.68
N HIS A 124 1.89 -4.80 -6.85
CA HIS A 124 2.97 -5.72 -7.22
C HIS A 124 2.70 -7.08 -6.59
N THR A 125 2.80 -8.11 -7.42
CA THR A 125 2.75 -9.51 -6.99
C THR A 125 4.10 -10.14 -7.26
N ALA A 126 4.81 -10.50 -6.21
CA ALA A 126 6.05 -11.24 -6.33
C ALA A 126 5.78 -12.74 -6.38
N SER A 127 6.60 -13.46 -7.11
CA SER A 127 6.58 -14.90 -7.11
C SER A 127 7.96 -15.47 -6.82
N LEU A 128 8.01 -16.63 -6.20
CA LEU A 128 9.27 -17.34 -6.05
C LEU A 128 9.92 -17.54 -7.42
N PRO A 129 11.25 -17.40 -7.54
CA PRO A 129 11.97 -17.67 -8.77
C PRO A 129 11.66 -19.09 -9.28
N ASP A 130 11.48 -19.23 -10.58
CA ASP A 130 11.11 -20.54 -11.17
C ASP A 130 12.14 -21.61 -10.89
N PHE A 131 13.42 -21.26 -10.88
CA PHE A 131 14.48 -22.18 -10.47
C PHE A 131 14.26 -22.69 -9.05
N PHE A 132 13.91 -21.82 -8.10
CA PHE A 132 13.66 -22.21 -6.72
C PHE A 132 12.42 -23.07 -6.58
N LYS A 133 11.30 -22.72 -7.27
CA LYS A 133 10.06 -23.51 -7.24
C LYS A 133 10.22 -24.91 -7.83
N ASN A 134 10.92 -24.95 -8.97
CA ASN A 134 11.00 -26.13 -9.81
C ASN A 134 12.37 -26.81 -9.72
N TYR A 135 13.09 -26.59 -8.61
CA TYR A 135 14.38 -27.23 -8.43
C TYR A 135 14.21 -28.74 -8.49
N ALA A 136 14.47 -29.28 -9.68
CA ALA A 136 14.51 -30.70 -9.93
C ALA A 136 15.95 -31.14 -9.77
N ASP A 137 16.26 -31.69 -8.63
CA ASP A 137 17.53 -32.34 -8.47
C ASP A 137 17.52 -33.69 -9.20
N ILE A 138 18.70 -34.13 -9.63
CA ILE A 138 18.90 -35.52 -10.04
C ILE A 138 18.93 -36.32 -8.76
N SER A 139 17.74 -36.78 -8.34
CA SER A 139 17.54 -37.47 -7.06
C SER A 139 18.20 -38.83 -6.99
N TYR A 140 18.66 -39.37 -8.10
CA TYR A 140 19.21 -40.71 -8.20
C TYR A 140 20.64 -40.69 -8.74
N THR A 141 21.45 -41.57 -8.23
CA THR A 141 22.81 -41.88 -8.73
C THR A 141 22.93 -43.34 -9.01
N GLN A 142 23.79 -43.70 -9.93
CA GLN A 142 24.14 -45.07 -10.16
C GLN A 142 25.29 -45.49 -9.23
N GLN A 143 25.07 -46.49 -8.41
CA GLN A 143 26.10 -47.08 -7.59
C GLN A 143 26.48 -48.43 -8.18
N SER A 144 27.77 -48.62 -8.38
CA SER A 144 28.30 -49.96 -8.77
C SER A 144 28.51 -50.76 -7.50
N GLU A 145 27.78 -51.86 -7.39
CA GLU A 145 27.92 -52.78 -6.28
C GLU A 145 28.71 -53.98 -6.79
N ALA A 146 29.89 -54.19 -6.20
CA ALA A 146 30.73 -55.31 -6.55
C ALA A 146 30.23 -56.59 -5.84
N PHE A 147 30.12 -57.64 -6.56
CA PHE A 147 29.79 -58.96 -6.04
C PHE A 147 30.68 -59.99 -6.69
N VAL A 148 30.70 -61.22 -6.11
CA VAL A 148 31.46 -62.28 -6.67
C VAL A 148 30.47 -63.25 -7.31
N GLU A 149 30.66 -63.50 -8.60
CA GLU A 149 29.86 -64.44 -9.36
C GLU A 149 30.66 -65.77 -9.50
N THR A 150 29.99 -66.82 -9.24
CA THR A 150 30.60 -68.13 -9.43
C THR A 150 30.34 -68.65 -10.84
N LYS A 151 31.39 -68.77 -11.63
CA LYS A 151 31.33 -69.32 -13.00
C LYS A 151 32.12 -70.65 -13.13
N ILE A 152 31.63 -71.49 -13.98
CA ILE A 152 32.40 -72.72 -14.33
C ILE A 152 33.18 -72.34 -15.59
N ILE A 153 34.51 -72.30 -15.47
CA ILE A 153 35.44 -72.08 -16.57
C ILE A 153 36.27 -73.29 -16.73
N ASP A 154 36.24 -73.94 -17.89
CA ASP A 154 36.94 -75.17 -18.23
C ASP A 154 36.67 -76.30 -17.24
N GLY A 155 35.42 -76.42 -16.74
CA GLY A 155 35.03 -77.45 -15.78
C GLY A 155 35.41 -77.15 -14.32
N VAL A 156 36.04 -76.01 -14.03
CA VAL A 156 36.45 -75.60 -12.69
C VAL A 156 35.54 -74.51 -12.18
N VAL A 157 35.04 -74.65 -10.97
CA VAL A 157 34.25 -73.59 -10.30
C VAL A 157 35.20 -72.46 -9.90
N THR A 158 35.04 -71.25 -10.56
CA THR A 158 35.89 -70.07 -10.35
C THR A 158 35.02 -68.93 -9.89
N GLN A 159 35.48 -68.20 -8.87
CA GLN A 159 34.85 -66.95 -8.40
C GLN A 159 35.41 -65.83 -9.22
N VAL A 160 34.53 -65.14 -9.96
CA VAL A 160 34.89 -63.99 -10.81
C VAL A 160 34.27 -62.72 -10.22
N PRO A 161 35.07 -61.62 -10.03
CA PRO A 161 34.52 -60.36 -9.65
C PRO A 161 33.53 -59.83 -10.72
N ALA A 162 32.37 -59.49 -10.29
CA ALA A 162 31.33 -58.90 -11.13
C ALA A 162 30.81 -57.64 -10.45
N SER A 163 30.20 -56.75 -11.21
CA SER A 163 29.53 -55.56 -10.66
C SER A 163 28.19 -55.39 -11.36
N HIS A 164 27.20 -55.00 -10.61
CA HIS A 164 25.95 -54.52 -11.18
C HIS A 164 25.71 -53.08 -10.77
N THR A 165 25.07 -52.32 -11.67
CA THR A 165 24.73 -50.97 -11.42
C THR A 165 23.33 -50.88 -10.82
N LYS A 166 23.24 -50.31 -9.62
CA LYS A 166 21.99 -50.07 -8.92
C LYS A 166 21.70 -48.59 -8.89
N THR A 167 20.49 -48.21 -9.23
CA THR A 167 20.02 -46.83 -9.08
C THR A 167 19.62 -46.61 -7.61
N VAL A 168 20.28 -45.69 -6.96
CA VAL A 168 20.05 -45.35 -5.53
C VAL A 168 19.64 -43.89 -5.41
N SER A 169 18.72 -43.60 -4.50
CA SER A 169 18.37 -42.22 -4.17
C SER A 169 19.58 -41.52 -3.51
N LYS A 170 19.88 -40.29 -3.97
CA LYS A 170 20.93 -39.47 -3.36
C LYS A 170 20.52 -39.03 -1.96
N SER A 171 21.49 -39.03 -1.03
CA SER A 171 21.28 -38.38 0.25
C SER A 171 21.08 -36.86 0.10
N PHE A 172 20.40 -36.26 1.02
CA PHE A 172 20.16 -34.84 1.01
C PHE A 172 21.47 -34.04 1.08
N GLU A 173 22.44 -34.52 1.85
CA GLU A 173 23.77 -33.93 1.91
C GLU A 173 24.50 -34.00 0.55
N ASN A 174 24.41 -35.08 -0.18
CA ASN A 174 25.03 -35.18 -1.50
C ASN A 174 24.45 -34.17 -2.50
N LYS A 175 23.14 -33.98 -2.43
CA LYS A 175 22.45 -32.97 -3.25
C LYS A 175 22.92 -31.53 -2.90
N ALA A 176 23.09 -31.23 -1.61
CA ALA A 176 23.61 -29.97 -1.14
C ALA A 176 25.07 -29.78 -1.62
N ARG A 177 25.91 -30.81 -1.58
CA ARG A 177 27.30 -30.73 -2.11
C ARG A 177 27.31 -30.44 -3.60
N GLU A 178 26.50 -31.11 -4.40
CA GLU A 178 26.40 -30.84 -5.83
C GLU A 178 25.97 -29.41 -6.15
N ALA A 179 25.01 -28.85 -5.38
CA ALA A 179 24.60 -27.47 -5.50
C ALA A 179 25.71 -26.50 -5.11
N ALA A 180 26.47 -26.81 -4.04
CA ALA A 180 27.65 -26.02 -3.63
C ALA A 180 28.77 -26.07 -4.69
N ASP A 181 29.02 -27.25 -5.29
CA ASP A 181 29.97 -27.41 -6.38
C ASP A 181 29.57 -26.60 -7.62
N ALA A 182 28.27 -26.51 -7.93
CA ALA A 182 27.79 -25.68 -9.03
C ALA A 182 28.08 -24.19 -8.78
N ILE A 183 27.93 -23.70 -7.55
CA ILE A 183 28.31 -22.32 -7.16
C ILE A 183 29.81 -22.11 -7.37
N MET A 184 30.65 -23.03 -6.87
CA MET A 184 32.10 -22.90 -6.98
C MET A 184 32.59 -22.95 -8.44
N LYS A 185 31.99 -23.81 -9.25
CA LYS A 185 32.27 -23.87 -10.69
C LYS A 185 31.87 -22.58 -11.40
N SER A 186 30.74 -22.00 -11.07
CA SER A 186 30.29 -20.73 -11.61
C SER A 186 31.27 -19.60 -11.25
N ARG A 187 31.69 -19.51 -9.99
CA ARG A 187 32.68 -18.51 -9.53
C ARG A 187 34.02 -18.65 -10.24
N LYS A 188 34.51 -19.89 -10.39
CA LYS A 188 35.75 -20.17 -11.12
C LYS A 188 35.62 -19.75 -12.60
N ALA A 189 34.52 -20.06 -13.24
CA ALA A 189 34.28 -19.67 -14.63
C ALA A 189 34.23 -18.13 -14.78
N GLN A 190 33.55 -17.42 -13.86
CA GLN A 190 33.55 -15.95 -13.83
C GLN A 190 34.99 -15.39 -13.68
N TYR A 191 35.76 -15.94 -12.74
CA TYR A 191 37.14 -15.54 -12.55
C TYR A 191 37.97 -15.73 -13.83
N ASN A 192 37.90 -16.89 -14.47
CA ASN A 192 38.65 -17.19 -15.70
C ASN A 192 38.29 -16.24 -16.85
N LEU A 193 36.97 -15.89 -16.96
CA LEU A 193 36.51 -14.93 -17.97
C LEU A 193 37.07 -13.52 -17.74
N VAL A 194 37.15 -13.07 -16.49
CA VAL A 194 37.66 -11.75 -16.13
C VAL A 194 39.18 -11.73 -16.21
N ALA A 195 39.89 -12.80 -15.81
CA ALA A 195 41.32 -12.93 -15.86
C ALA A 195 41.90 -13.08 -17.29
N GLY A 196 41.02 -13.36 -18.26
CA GLY A 196 41.48 -13.59 -19.65
C GLY A 196 42.12 -14.98 -19.85
N GLU A 197 41.85 -15.93 -18.96
CA GLU A 197 42.35 -17.32 -19.02
C GLU A 197 41.48 -18.21 -19.94
N GLN A 198 41.17 -17.70 -21.13
CA GLN A 198 40.30 -18.42 -22.09
C GLN A 198 41.11 -18.86 -23.28
N GLU A 199 40.87 -20.06 -23.76
CA GLU A 199 41.50 -20.57 -24.98
C GLU A 199 41.00 -19.87 -26.24
N THR A 200 39.79 -19.30 -26.21
CA THR A 200 39.17 -18.64 -27.35
C THR A 200 38.86 -17.17 -27.03
N PRO A 201 39.28 -16.20 -27.88
CA PRO A 201 38.93 -14.80 -27.68
C PRO A 201 37.44 -14.56 -27.93
N TYR A 202 36.80 -13.91 -26.99
CA TYR A 202 35.39 -13.48 -27.09
C TYR A 202 35.29 -11.96 -27.26
N SER A 203 34.22 -11.48 -27.88
CA SER A 203 33.93 -10.06 -27.90
C SER A 203 33.56 -9.58 -26.49
N GLY A 204 33.74 -8.29 -26.21
CA GLY A 204 33.40 -7.73 -24.90
C GLY A 204 31.91 -7.92 -24.54
N GLU A 205 31.02 -7.85 -25.53
CA GLU A 205 29.59 -8.10 -25.36
C GLU A 205 29.28 -9.57 -24.99
N ALA A 206 29.96 -10.50 -25.67
CA ALA A 206 29.81 -11.93 -25.36
C ALA A 206 30.29 -12.23 -23.94
N ILE A 207 31.40 -11.64 -23.49
CA ILE A 207 31.91 -11.78 -22.13
C ILE A 207 30.90 -11.24 -21.11
N GLN A 208 30.30 -10.08 -21.35
CA GLN A 208 29.28 -9.52 -20.45
C GLN A 208 28.05 -10.45 -20.34
N THR A 209 27.59 -10.98 -21.48
CA THR A 209 26.45 -11.92 -21.48
C THR A 209 26.79 -13.19 -20.70
N MET A 210 27.97 -13.79 -20.92
CA MET A 210 28.41 -14.99 -20.20
C MET A 210 28.57 -14.73 -18.70
N LEU A 211 29.11 -13.59 -18.31
CA LEU A 211 29.22 -13.22 -16.88
C LEU A 211 27.85 -13.05 -16.23
N ALA A 212 26.89 -12.42 -16.94
CA ALA A 212 25.51 -12.26 -16.46
C ALA A 212 24.84 -13.65 -16.24
N GLU A 213 24.99 -14.57 -17.19
CA GLU A 213 24.45 -15.92 -17.07
C GLU A 213 25.10 -16.72 -15.93
N LEU A 214 26.42 -16.68 -15.82
CA LEU A 214 27.12 -17.35 -14.73
C LEU A 214 26.71 -16.77 -13.36
N LYS A 215 26.52 -15.46 -13.28
CA LYS A 215 26.04 -14.82 -12.06
C LYS A 215 24.60 -15.21 -11.73
N ASN A 216 23.75 -15.31 -12.73
CA ASN A 216 22.38 -15.81 -12.57
C ASN A 216 22.38 -17.25 -12.05
N TRP A 217 23.21 -18.13 -12.60
CA TRP A 217 23.34 -19.51 -12.11
C TRP A 217 23.83 -19.54 -10.66
N GLU A 218 24.87 -18.77 -10.33
CA GLU A 218 25.37 -18.66 -8.95
C GLU A 218 24.24 -18.23 -8.01
N ASN A 219 23.49 -17.17 -8.35
CA ASN A 219 22.39 -16.67 -7.53
C ASN A 219 21.25 -17.71 -7.36
N ASN A 220 20.93 -18.45 -8.43
CA ASN A 220 19.92 -19.49 -8.41
C ASN A 220 20.31 -20.62 -7.44
N TYR A 221 21.54 -21.14 -7.55
CA TYR A 221 22.01 -22.18 -6.64
C TYR A 221 22.22 -21.66 -5.22
N MET A 222 22.68 -20.41 -5.08
CA MET A 222 22.86 -19.75 -3.79
C MET A 222 21.53 -19.64 -3.04
N SER A 223 20.43 -19.36 -3.74
CA SER A 223 19.10 -19.26 -3.14
C SER A 223 18.64 -20.55 -2.45
N LEU A 224 19.12 -21.71 -2.91
CA LEU A 224 18.81 -23.00 -2.28
C LEU A 224 19.41 -23.14 -0.88
N PHE A 225 20.46 -22.35 -0.56
CA PHE A 225 21.10 -22.30 0.75
C PHE A 225 20.61 -21.11 1.58
N THR A 226 20.55 -19.92 0.97
CA THR A 226 20.20 -18.68 1.69
C THR A 226 18.69 -18.54 1.93
N GLY A 227 17.88 -19.20 1.10
CA GLY A 227 16.45 -18.92 0.99
C GLY A 227 16.15 -17.73 0.07
N VAL A 228 14.88 -17.43 -0.07
CA VAL A 228 14.34 -16.38 -0.92
C VAL A 228 13.35 -15.52 -0.14
N SER A 229 13.50 -14.22 -0.22
CA SER A 229 12.52 -13.26 0.31
C SER A 229 11.76 -12.64 -0.85
N ILE A 230 10.44 -12.73 -0.85
CA ILE A 230 9.56 -12.12 -1.84
C ILE A 230 8.64 -11.12 -1.16
N ALA A 231 8.29 -10.05 -1.85
CA ALA A 231 7.46 -8.99 -1.31
C ALA A 231 6.34 -8.61 -2.28
N ASP A 232 5.11 -8.69 -1.78
CA ASP A 232 3.93 -8.13 -2.45
C ASP A 232 3.68 -6.73 -1.93
N THR A 233 3.29 -5.79 -2.79
CA THR A 233 2.90 -4.45 -2.37
C THR A 233 1.38 -4.31 -2.41
N LEU A 234 0.80 -4.04 -1.24
CA LEU A 234 -0.61 -3.81 -1.02
C LEU A 234 -0.82 -2.33 -0.74
N VAL A 235 -1.82 -1.74 -1.37
CA VAL A 235 -2.21 -0.35 -1.16
C VAL A 235 -3.63 -0.31 -0.61
N TYR A 236 -3.80 0.39 0.51
CA TYR A 236 -5.08 0.61 1.16
C TYR A 236 -5.44 2.09 1.05
N VAL A 237 -6.67 2.38 0.69
CA VAL A 237 -7.21 3.74 0.67
C VAL A 237 -8.28 3.84 1.73
N VAL A 238 -8.11 4.75 2.67
CA VAL A 238 -9.05 5.02 3.75
C VAL A 238 -9.39 6.50 3.79
N TYR A 239 -10.59 6.81 4.25
CA TYR A 239 -11.10 8.17 4.33
C TYR A 239 -11.36 8.55 5.78
N CYS A 240 -10.93 9.72 6.18
CA CYS A 240 -11.14 10.26 7.52
C CYS A 240 -11.63 11.71 7.41
N THR A 241 -12.78 12.00 8.03
CA THR A 241 -13.22 13.38 8.25
C THR A 241 -13.00 13.72 9.72
N PRO A 242 -11.92 14.45 10.06
CA PRO A 242 -11.60 14.76 11.45
C PRO A 242 -12.71 15.57 12.12
N LYS A 243 -13.05 15.20 13.36
CA LYS A 243 -14.05 15.89 14.19
C LYS A 243 -13.46 16.67 15.36
N GLY A 244 -12.17 16.57 15.58
CA GLY A 244 -11.48 17.19 16.71
C GLY A 244 -9.97 17.20 16.55
N PRO A 245 -9.22 17.60 17.59
CA PRO A 245 -7.75 17.71 17.56
C PRO A 245 -7.04 16.38 17.35
N THR A 246 -7.67 15.30 17.76
CA THR A 246 -7.14 13.93 17.55
C THR A 246 -8.26 13.09 16.97
N SER A 247 -7.98 12.37 15.91
CA SER A 247 -8.94 11.45 15.31
C SER A 247 -9.11 10.19 16.15
N ASP A 248 -10.21 9.48 15.94
CA ASP A 248 -10.28 8.06 16.24
C ASP A 248 -9.19 7.31 15.46
N PRO A 249 -8.81 6.08 15.86
CA PRO A 249 -7.90 5.26 15.09
C PRO A 249 -8.37 5.13 13.65
N ILE A 250 -7.52 5.48 12.69
CA ILE A 250 -7.85 5.43 11.26
C ILE A 250 -7.56 4.05 10.71
N PHE A 251 -6.48 3.46 11.17
CA PHE A 251 -6.09 2.10 10.89
C PHE A 251 -5.19 1.55 12.00
N TYR A 252 -5.04 0.26 11.99
CA TYR A 252 -4.12 -0.49 12.85
C TYR A 252 -3.10 -1.19 11.97
N PHE A 253 -1.86 -1.20 12.40
CA PHE A 253 -0.80 -1.91 11.70
C PHE A 253 0.18 -2.53 12.68
N ASN A 254 0.51 -3.81 12.46
CA ASN A 254 1.65 -4.45 13.08
C ASN A 254 2.35 -5.39 12.11
N THR A 255 3.57 -5.78 12.45
CA THR A 255 4.41 -6.60 11.57
C THR A 255 3.89 -8.00 11.33
N ASP A 256 3.09 -8.56 12.22
CA ASP A 256 2.62 -9.95 12.13
C ASP A 256 1.29 -10.07 11.37
N LYS A 257 0.38 -9.10 11.56
CA LYS A 257 -0.97 -9.16 11.00
C LYS A 257 -1.17 -8.21 9.80
N GLY A 258 -0.27 -7.23 9.64
CA GLY A 258 -0.36 -6.22 8.60
C GLY A 258 -1.40 -5.14 8.92
N PHE A 259 -2.00 -4.59 7.87
CA PHE A 259 -3.00 -3.54 7.94
C PHE A 259 -4.38 -4.09 8.31
N ASN A 260 -5.04 -3.40 9.25
CA ASN A 260 -6.44 -3.63 9.61
C ASN A 260 -7.11 -2.28 9.90
N GLN A 261 -8.36 -2.11 9.50
CA GLN A 261 -9.09 -0.87 9.74
C GLN A 261 -9.96 -0.91 11.00
N GLU A 262 -10.55 -2.04 11.31
CA GLU A 262 -11.65 -2.08 12.29
C GLU A 262 -11.25 -2.58 13.67
N ASN A 263 -10.28 -3.47 13.78
CA ASN A 263 -9.99 -4.14 15.03
C ASN A 263 -8.48 -4.34 15.24
N GLY A 264 -7.91 -3.59 16.14
CA GLY A 264 -6.50 -3.73 16.53
C GLY A 264 -6.26 -3.44 18.00
N LEU A 265 -5.06 -3.77 18.45
CA LEU A 265 -4.62 -3.36 19.78
C LEU A 265 -4.36 -1.85 19.76
N THR A 266 -4.57 -1.18 20.89
CA THR A 266 -4.29 0.26 21.02
C THR A 266 -2.82 0.60 20.67
N SER A 267 -1.89 -0.33 20.92
CA SER A 267 -0.48 -0.21 20.55
C SER A 267 -0.23 -0.17 19.04
N ASP A 268 -1.16 -0.71 18.25
CA ASP A 268 -1.04 -0.81 16.79
C ASP A 268 -1.81 0.31 16.08
N ALA A 269 -2.45 1.21 16.85
CA ALA A 269 -3.32 2.26 16.33
C ALA A 269 -2.53 3.42 15.73
N TYR A 270 -2.98 3.87 14.56
CA TYR A 270 -2.50 5.06 13.88
C TYR A 270 -3.62 6.10 13.89
N VAL A 271 -3.31 7.29 14.41
CA VAL A 271 -4.25 8.40 14.57
C VAL A 271 -3.70 9.67 13.91
N LEU A 272 -4.58 10.57 13.51
CA LEU A 272 -4.17 11.90 13.11
C LEU A 272 -4.27 12.86 14.30
N ASN A 273 -3.26 13.69 14.44
CA ASN A 273 -3.27 14.86 15.31
C ASN A 273 -3.29 16.13 14.49
N LEU A 274 -4.18 17.05 14.84
CA LEU A 274 -4.41 18.28 14.15
C LEU A 274 -4.14 19.46 15.09
N ASP A 275 -3.23 20.32 14.70
CA ASP A 275 -2.88 21.53 15.45
C ASP A 275 -3.24 22.78 14.63
N PHE A 276 -3.87 23.76 15.25
CA PHE A 276 -4.07 25.06 14.60
C PHE A 276 -2.73 25.73 14.30
N VAL A 277 -2.61 26.29 13.11
CA VAL A 277 -1.42 27.06 12.74
C VAL A 277 -1.34 28.34 13.57
N TYR A 278 -2.48 28.91 13.92
CA TYR A 278 -2.58 30.13 14.72
C TYR A 278 -3.16 29.81 16.12
N SER A 279 -2.46 30.19 17.16
CA SER A 279 -2.78 29.86 18.57
C SER A 279 -4.06 30.49 19.12
N THR A 280 -4.72 31.38 18.37
CA THR A 280 -5.98 32.04 18.80
C THR A 280 -7.23 31.29 18.37
N ALA A 281 -7.10 30.25 17.57
CA ALA A 281 -8.22 29.43 17.13
C ALA A 281 -8.52 28.32 18.15
N SER A 282 -9.79 27.99 18.33
CA SER A 282 -10.26 26.90 19.19
C SER A 282 -11.17 25.98 18.39
N PHE A 283 -11.20 24.70 18.78
CA PHE A 283 -12.14 23.74 18.23
C PHE A 283 -13.57 24.03 18.70
N VAL A 284 -14.26 24.89 17.98
CA VAL A 284 -15.69 25.19 18.23
C VAL A 284 -16.50 24.32 17.28
N MET A 285 -16.86 23.12 17.69
CA MET A 285 -17.55 22.15 16.83
C MET A 285 -19.07 22.34 16.74
N ASP A 286 -19.71 23.06 17.68
CA ASP A 286 -21.18 23.08 17.83
C ASP A 286 -21.80 24.47 17.99
N ALA A 287 -21.14 25.55 17.56
CA ALA A 287 -21.83 26.80 17.45
C ALA A 287 -22.91 26.68 16.37
N MET A 288 -24.16 26.44 16.78
CA MET A 288 -25.29 26.63 15.84
C MET A 288 -25.14 28.03 15.24
N PRO A 289 -24.97 28.15 13.93
CA PRO A 289 -24.83 29.46 13.32
C PRO A 289 -26.06 30.29 13.64
N VAL A 290 -25.86 31.53 14.05
CA VAL A 290 -26.95 32.49 14.19
C VAL A 290 -27.63 32.61 12.85
N TYR A 291 -28.79 32.05 12.75
CA TYR A 291 -29.51 31.88 11.52
C TYR A 291 -30.08 33.21 11.04
N ASN A 292 -29.68 33.66 9.87
CA ASN A 292 -30.21 34.85 9.23
C ASN A 292 -30.90 34.53 7.91
N ILE A 293 -32.20 34.65 7.88
CA ILE A 293 -33.06 34.32 6.70
C ILE A 293 -32.61 35.09 5.42
N ASN A 294 -31.92 36.19 5.54
CA ASN A 294 -31.53 37.05 4.42
C ASN A 294 -30.08 36.88 3.98
N GLY A 295 -29.34 35.91 4.53
CA GLY A 295 -27.94 35.71 4.22
C GLY A 295 -27.61 34.28 3.77
N ILE A 296 -26.72 34.18 2.77
CA ILE A 296 -26.19 32.87 2.32
C ILE A 296 -25.11 32.46 3.29
N CYS A 297 -25.25 31.26 3.87
CA CYS A 297 -24.22 30.70 4.75
C CYS A 297 -23.01 30.22 3.92
N VAL A 298 -21.83 30.64 4.34
CA VAL A 298 -20.56 30.20 3.76
C VAL A 298 -19.61 29.81 4.88
N ARG A 299 -18.71 28.86 4.63
CA ARG A 299 -17.72 28.40 5.59
C ARG A 299 -16.32 28.72 5.09
N ASN A 300 -15.52 29.42 5.89
CA ASN A 300 -14.11 29.65 5.60
C ASN A 300 -13.29 28.49 6.18
N PRO A 301 -12.31 27.94 5.44
CA PRO A 301 -11.45 26.92 5.99
C PRO A 301 -10.44 27.51 6.99
N VAL A 302 -9.99 26.69 7.93
CA VAL A 302 -8.92 27.03 8.87
C VAL A 302 -7.67 26.20 8.53
N PRO A 303 -6.49 26.84 8.43
CA PRO A 303 -5.25 26.13 8.19
C PRO A 303 -4.83 25.36 9.46
N MET A 304 -4.60 24.06 9.32
CA MET A 304 -4.20 23.16 10.40
C MET A 304 -3.00 22.32 9.99
N THR A 305 -2.07 22.12 10.91
CA THR A 305 -0.98 21.14 10.71
C THR A 305 -1.50 19.76 11.02
N VAL A 306 -1.31 18.84 10.07
CA VAL A 306 -1.78 17.45 10.18
C VAL A 306 -0.59 16.51 10.36
N LYS A 307 -0.62 15.71 11.41
CA LYS A 307 0.45 14.78 11.77
C LYS A 307 -0.11 13.36 11.97
N LEU A 308 0.61 12.36 11.46
CA LEU A 308 0.36 10.97 11.76
C LEU A 308 1.08 10.59 13.05
N MET A 309 0.35 10.03 13.99
CA MET A 309 0.84 9.62 15.29
C MET A 309 0.70 8.10 15.46
N HIS A 310 1.69 7.50 16.08
CA HIS A 310 1.66 6.14 16.56
C HIS A 310 2.37 6.05 17.92
N ASN A 311 1.73 5.45 18.92
CA ASN A 311 2.25 5.35 20.29
C ASN A 311 2.72 6.71 20.86
N ASN A 312 1.90 7.76 20.67
CA ASN A 312 2.17 9.14 21.09
C ASN A 312 3.43 9.77 20.47
N LYS A 313 3.97 9.18 19.40
CA LYS A 313 5.08 9.73 18.62
C LYS A 313 4.59 10.18 17.25
N THR A 314 5.04 11.35 16.83
CA THR A 314 4.83 11.79 15.45
C THR A 314 5.72 10.96 14.51
N LEU A 315 5.09 10.25 13.59
CA LEU A 315 5.78 9.51 12.54
C LEU A 315 6.00 10.36 11.30
N GLN A 316 4.97 11.13 10.92
CA GLN A 316 5.01 11.93 9.71
C GLN A 316 4.21 13.22 9.91
N ASN A 317 4.68 14.30 9.29
CA ASN A 317 4.00 15.59 9.23
C ASN A 317 3.61 15.83 7.77
N PHE A 318 2.32 15.97 7.50
CA PHE A 318 1.77 16.23 6.17
C PHE A 318 1.70 17.72 5.81
N GLY A 319 2.17 18.59 6.72
CA GLY A 319 2.13 20.02 6.53
C GLY A 319 0.80 20.65 6.89
N VAL A 320 0.51 21.78 6.25
CA VAL A 320 -0.69 22.58 6.53
C VAL A 320 -1.78 22.23 5.53
N ILE A 321 -2.93 21.85 6.05
CA ILE A 321 -4.13 21.51 5.28
C ILE A 321 -5.28 22.41 5.74
N ASN A 322 -6.04 22.93 4.79
CA ASN A 322 -7.23 23.73 5.06
C ASN A 322 -8.41 22.83 5.45
N MET A 323 -8.92 23.01 6.67
CA MET A 323 -10.02 22.24 7.22
C MET A 323 -11.29 23.12 7.31
N TYR A 324 -12.29 22.79 6.49
CA TYR A 324 -13.54 23.56 6.47
C TYR A 324 -14.37 23.37 7.74
N GLN A 325 -14.46 22.16 8.27
CA GLN A 325 -15.32 21.81 9.43
C GLN A 325 -14.96 22.55 10.73
N PHE A 326 -13.74 23.07 10.82
CA PHE A 326 -13.30 23.88 11.98
C PHE A 326 -13.36 25.38 11.74
N GLY A 327 -13.84 25.79 10.57
CA GLY A 327 -13.93 27.20 10.19
C GLY A 327 -15.26 27.83 10.55
N ASP A 328 -15.24 29.16 10.72
CA ASP A 328 -16.41 29.92 11.05
C ASP A 328 -17.41 29.96 9.89
N ILE A 329 -18.70 29.89 10.24
CA ILE A 329 -19.80 30.07 9.29
C ILE A 329 -20.20 31.56 9.28
N HIS A 330 -20.15 32.16 8.12
CA HIS A 330 -20.52 33.54 7.89
C HIS A 330 -21.77 33.62 7.02
N HIS A 331 -22.52 34.74 7.21
CA HIS A 331 -23.66 35.09 6.37
C HIS A 331 -23.25 36.15 5.36
N LEU A 332 -23.37 35.82 4.08
CA LEU A 332 -23.16 36.77 3.00
C LEU A 332 -24.50 37.38 2.58
N ASP A 333 -24.57 38.72 2.53
CA ASP A 333 -25.73 39.41 1.99
C ASP A 333 -25.81 39.17 0.47
N PRO A 334 -26.91 38.57 -0.02
CA PRO A 334 -27.12 38.28 -1.45
C PRO A 334 -27.12 39.56 -2.32
N SER A 335 -27.36 40.73 -1.71
CA SER A 335 -27.34 42.03 -2.40
C SER A 335 -25.92 42.58 -2.54
N SER A 336 -24.93 42.04 -1.84
CA SER A 336 -23.55 42.45 -1.98
C SER A 336 -23.03 42.10 -3.38
N LYS A 337 -22.45 43.07 -4.08
CA LYS A 337 -21.84 42.88 -5.41
C LYS A 337 -20.56 42.05 -5.38
N LYS A 338 -20.20 41.46 -4.24
CA LYS A 338 -19.06 40.57 -4.12
C LYS A 338 -19.39 39.24 -4.80
N THR A 339 -18.55 38.85 -5.73
CA THR A 339 -18.62 37.48 -6.32
C THR A 339 -18.54 36.46 -5.19
N ILE A 340 -19.57 35.63 -5.08
CA ILE A 340 -19.60 34.57 -4.07
C ILE A 340 -18.57 33.51 -4.48
N ASP A 341 -17.63 33.26 -3.59
CA ASP A 341 -16.65 32.21 -3.81
C ASP A 341 -17.32 30.84 -3.63
N ILE A 342 -17.48 30.10 -4.72
CA ILE A 342 -18.18 28.80 -4.79
C ILE A 342 -17.54 27.80 -3.82
N SER A 343 -16.22 27.83 -3.65
CA SER A 343 -15.52 26.89 -2.74
C SER A 343 -15.98 27.02 -1.28
N LYS A 344 -16.53 28.19 -0.90
CA LYS A 344 -17.02 28.48 0.45
C LYS A 344 -18.49 28.15 0.66
N ILE A 345 -19.26 28.04 -0.43
CA ILE A 345 -20.65 27.62 -0.40
C ILE A 345 -20.73 26.09 -0.30
N GLY A 346 -19.77 25.40 -0.90
CA GLY A 346 -19.75 23.95 -0.97
C GLY A 346 -20.53 23.39 -2.14
N PHE A 347 -21.44 22.47 -1.89
CA PHE A 347 -22.09 21.65 -2.91
C PHE A 347 -23.57 21.96 -3.05
N ILE A 348 -24.02 22.16 -4.28
CA ILE A 348 -25.42 22.47 -4.63
C ILE A 348 -26.06 21.21 -5.20
N PHE A 349 -27.25 20.85 -4.68
CA PHE A 349 -28.01 19.66 -5.04
C PHE A 349 -29.10 19.94 -6.07
#